data_ed6009f86ee6ed1a20b8fd6feaa2ae41
#
_entry.id   ed6009f86ee6ed1a20b8fd6feaa2ae41
#
_cell.length_a   1.000
_cell.length_b   1.000
_cell.length_c   1.000
_cell.angle_alpha   90.00
_cell.angle_beta   90.00
_cell.angle_gamma   90.00
#
_symmetry.space_group_name_H-M   'P 1'
#
loop_
_entity.id
_entity.type
_entity.pdbx_description
1 polymer ?
#
loop_
_entity_poly.entity_id
_entity_poly.type
_entity_poly.pdbx_seq_one_letter_code
_entity_poly.pdbx_strand_id
1 'polypeptide(L)'
;MIRGRMQGCIGVLCGVMAFAMVSVSAGEERVRESWPKVEFSAGTWISVGDTRWAHDASSVAGLGNPTSKLTYKDVGTNVIDLTGKFWFSPRVFGRLNGGFADIGGGRLTDDDYGTGQRLFSRTISNIAGNNMYYINADLGGRVKEFPNHRGYLDLFGGYQYWHTEHQAVGIGQVVCDPGAIPGFTCAAAGTSSNQGETVITNTANWHSIRVGASTEYRLTRRFSVLGTLAFIPISVLDNEDVHHLRGDLQQNPSFSMKGYGVGADVDVGARFMITKNLAANLGYRLYYNRAFSGDLTIHPAVGSSESFPLTQFESLRHGFTAGLSLIF
;
A
#
# COMPACT_ATOMS: atom_id res chain seq x y z
N MET A 1 20.01 11.83 -21.64
CA MET A 1 19.78 13.22 -21.18
C MET A 1 18.66 13.18 -20.15
N ILE A 2 18.99 12.89 -18.90
CA ILE A 2 18.00 12.91 -17.78
C ILE A 2 18.65 13.74 -16.66
N ARG A 3 18.44 15.05 -16.71
CA ARG A 3 18.70 15.97 -15.60
C ARG A 3 17.56 16.97 -15.59
N GLY A 4 16.70 16.92 -14.58
CA GLY A 4 15.76 18.02 -14.34
C GLY A 4 14.38 17.62 -13.80
N ARG A 5 14.33 16.97 -12.64
CA ARG A 5 13.05 16.92 -11.85
C ARG A 5 13.24 16.70 -10.33
N MET A 6 14.41 16.95 -9.78
CA MET A 6 14.65 16.78 -8.33
C MET A 6 14.56 18.06 -7.48
N GLN A 7 14.19 19.20 -8.04
CA GLN A 7 14.16 20.47 -7.28
C GLN A 7 12.80 20.88 -6.70
N GLY A 8 11.72 20.16 -7.02
CA GLY A 8 10.36 20.53 -6.54
C GLY A 8 9.97 20.04 -5.15
N CYS A 9 10.55 18.93 -4.67
CA CYS A 9 10.10 18.31 -3.41
C CYS A 9 10.68 18.90 -2.12
N ILE A 10 11.81 19.61 -2.18
CA ILE A 10 12.45 20.16 -0.97
C ILE A 10 11.72 21.41 -0.44
N GLY A 11 11.03 22.14 -1.31
CA GLY A 11 10.32 23.37 -0.94
C GLY A 11 9.08 23.16 -0.07
N VAL A 12 8.40 22.02 -0.19
CA VAL A 12 7.15 21.74 0.55
C VAL A 12 7.43 21.33 2.01
N LEU A 13 8.55 20.63 2.27
CA LEU A 13 8.91 20.21 3.63
C LEU A 13 9.29 21.39 4.53
N CYS A 14 9.91 22.45 3.97
CA CYS A 14 10.26 23.67 4.74
C CYS A 14 9.05 24.54 5.09
N GLY A 15 7.99 24.53 4.28
CA GLY A 15 6.80 25.35 4.50
C GLY A 15 5.93 24.90 5.68
N VAL A 16 5.89 23.59 5.97
CA VAL A 16 5.09 23.03 7.07
C VAL A 16 5.74 23.24 8.43
N MET A 17 7.07 23.33 8.49
CA MET A 17 7.78 23.60 9.76
C MET A 17 7.70 25.07 10.24
N ALA A 18 7.45 26.02 9.35
CA ALA A 18 7.41 27.44 9.71
C ALA A 18 6.12 27.88 10.43
N PHE A 19 5.02 27.11 10.34
CA PHE A 19 3.75 27.47 10.97
C PHE A 19 3.63 27.08 12.45
N ALA A 20 4.58 26.32 13.01
CA ALA A 20 4.55 25.84 14.40
C ALA A 20 5.24 26.80 15.41
N MET A 21 5.72 27.97 15.00
CA MET A 21 6.48 28.89 15.88
C MET A 21 5.70 30.13 16.30
N VAL A 22 4.38 30.08 16.46
CA VAL A 22 3.63 31.25 16.98
C VAL A 22 3.28 31.02 18.45
N SER A 23 3.97 31.80 19.28
CA SER A 23 3.68 32.27 20.64
C SER A 23 3.39 31.24 21.73
N VAL A 24 4.41 30.99 22.54
CA VAL A 24 4.25 30.64 23.96
C VAL A 24 4.46 31.91 24.79
N SER A 25 3.38 32.53 25.27
CA SER A 25 3.46 33.54 26.34
C SER A 25 3.64 32.85 27.68
N ALA A 26 4.63 33.30 28.45
CA ALA A 26 4.88 32.85 29.82
C ALA A 26 3.74 33.32 30.73
N GLY A 27 3.14 32.39 31.48
CA GLY A 27 2.14 32.71 32.50
C GLY A 27 1.75 31.48 33.31
N GLU A 28 2.16 31.48 34.57
CA GLU A 28 1.72 30.70 35.73
C GLU A 28 1.71 29.17 35.66
N GLU A 29 2.62 28.64 36.44
CA GLU A 29 2.81 27.24 36.81
C GLU A 29 1.64 26.73 37.68
N ARG A 30 0.57 26.27 37.03
CA ARG A 30 -0.30 25.26 37.63
C ARG A 30 0.15 23.92 37.02
N VAL A 31 0.65 23.03 37.87
CA VAL A 31 0.83 21.62 37.55
C VAL A 31 -0.55 21.04 37.22
N ARG A 32 -1.04 21.30 36.01
CA ARG A 32 -2.04 20.51 35.37
C ARG A 32 -1.29 19.36 34.73
N GLU A 33 -1.62 18.12 35.09
CA GLU A 33 -1.31 16.95 34.30
C GLU A 33 -1.81 17.20 32.87
N SER A 34 -0.96 17.79 32.02
CA SER A 34 -1.32 18.13 30.67
C SER A 34 -1.05 16.90 29.82
N TRP A 35 -2.11 16.15 29.47
CA TRP A 35 -2.01 15.23 28.36
C TRP A 35 -1.66 16.00 27.08
N PRO A 36 -0.90 15.41 26.15
CA PRO A 36 -0.64 16.07 24.87
C PRO A 36 -1.99 16.29 24.17
N LYS A 37 -2.26 17.52 23.75
CA LYS A 37 -3.50 17.84 23.01
C LYS A 37 -3.36 17.50 21.55
N VAL A 38 -2.13 17.57 21.03
CA VAL A 38 -1.83 17.37 19.62
C VAL A 38 -0.45 16.73 19.49
N GLU A 39 -0.35 15.77 18.60
CA GLU A 39 0.92 15.21 18.13
C GLU A 39 0.92 15.23 16.60
N PHE A 40 1.96 15.83 16.02
CA PHE A 40 2.22 15.80 14.58
C PHE A 40 3.50 15.03 14.32
N SER A 41 3.46 14.10 13.35
CA SER A 41 4.63 13.38 12.90
C SER A 41 4.81 13.53 11.41
N ALA A 42 6.05 13.69 10.98
CA ALA A 42 6.45 13.67 9.58
C ALA A 42 7.68 12.77 9.43
N GLY A 43 7.68 11.95 8.39
CA GLY A 43 8.75 10.98 8.18
C GLY A 43 8.73 10.33 6.82
N THR A 44 9.45 9.24 6.71
CA THR A 44 9.51 8.40 5.53
C THR A 44 9.30 6.94 5.88
N TRP A 45 8.71 6.19 4.94
CA TRP A 45 8.62 4.74 4.97
C TRP A 45 9.33 4.19 3.73
N ILE A 46 10.53 3.65 3.91
CA ILE A 46 11.31 2.97 2.87
C ILE A 46 10.80 1.54 2.82
N SER A 47 10.11 1.19 1.75
CA SER A 47 9.38 -0.06 1.70
C SER A 47 9.52 -0.81 0.38
N VAL A 48 9.23 -2.09 0.44
CA VAL A 48 9.06 -2.99 -0.69
C VAL A 48 7.70 -3.68 -0.57
N GLY A 49 7.07 -3.95 -1.70
CA GLY A 49 5.76 -4.59 -1.72
C GLY A 49 5.57 -5.53 -2.89
N ASP A 50 4.61 -6.43 -2.70
CA ASP A 50 4.14 -7.38 -3.71
C ASP A 50 2.64 -7.21 -3.90
N THR A 51 2.19 -7.30 -5.16
CA THR A 51 0.77 -7.42 -5.52
C THR A 51 0.61 -8.64 -6.41
N ARG A 52 -0.40 -9.46 -6.15
CA ARG A 52 -0.66 -10.68 -6.91
C ARG A 52 -2.14 -10.82 -7.16
N TRP A 53 -2.51 -11.18 -8.38
CA TRP A 53 -3.86 -11.58 -8.69
C TRP A 53 -3.91 -12.76 -9.64
N ALA A 54 -4.99 -13.53 -9.58
CA ALA A 54 -5.26 -14.65 -10.45
C ALA A 54 -6.77 -14.88 -10.60
N HIS A 55 -7.20 -15.43 -11.73
CA HIS A 55 -8.59 -15.75 -12.01
C HIS A 55 -8.75 -17.16 -12.56
N ASP A 56 -9.99 -17.64 -12.55
CA ASP A 56 -10.38 -18.95 -13.04
C ASP A 56 -11.37 -18.84 -14.20
N ALA A 57 -10.89 -19.02 -15.44
CA ALA A 57 -11.73 -19.15 -16.62
C ALA A 57 -11.69 -20.60 -17.18
N SER A 58 -11.48 -21.61 -16.34
CA SER A 58 -11.44 -23.02 -16.75
C SER A 58 -12.75 -23.58 -17.31
N SER A 59 -13.84 -22.81 -17.20
CA SER A 59 -15.10 -23.08 -17.93
C SER A 59 -14.95 -22.95 -19.44
N VAL A 60 -13.93 -22.20 -19.91
CA VAL A 60 -13.56 -22.08 -21.32
C VAL A 60 -12.62 -23.22 -21.69
N ALA A 61 -12.96 -23.95 -22.76
CA ALA A 61 -12.18 -25.11 -23.18
C ALA A 61 -10.71 -24.76 -23.46
N GLY A 62 -9.80 -25.52 -22.89
CA GLY A 62 -8.35 -25.34 -23.03
C GLY A 62 -7.71 -24.49 -21.95
N LEU A 63 -8.47 -23.68 -21.17
CA LEU A 63 -7.96 -22.85 -20.09
C LEU A 63 -7.85 -23.62 -18.77
N GLY A 64 -6.92 -23.20 -17.90
CA GLY A 64 -6.64 -23.81 -16.59
C GLY A 64 -7.22 -23.00 -15.41
N ASN A 65 -7.02 -23.52 -14.21
CA ASN A 65 -7.25 -22.82 -12.96
C ASN A 65 -5.95 -22.82 -12.12
N PRO A 66 -5.27 -21.67 -11.89
CA PRO A 66 -5.64 -20.36 -12.46
C PRO A 66 -5.51 -20.36 -13.99
N THR A 67 -6.26 -19.46 -14.65
CA THR A 67 -6.12 -19.21 -16.08
C THR A 67 -4.94 -18.28 -16.35
N SER A 68 -4.90 -17.16 -15.64
CA SER A 68 -3.77 -16.23 -15.65
C SER A 68 -3.44 -15.80 -14.22
N LYS A 69 -2.16 -15.51 -13.97
CA LYS A 69 -1.65 -15.05 -12.70
C LYS A 69 -0.59 -13.98 -12.92
N LEU A 70 -0.89 -12.77 -12.46
CA LEU A 70 0.06 -11.67 -12.47
C LEU A 70 0.68 -11.48 -11.08
N THR A 71 2.00 -11.32 -11.05
CA THR A 71 2.77 -11.11 -9.82
C THR A 71 3.68 -9.90 -10.00
N TYR A 72 3.32 -8.79 -9.36
CA TYR A 72 4.15 -7.60 -9.18
C TYR A 72 4.99 -7.82 -7.94
N LYS A 73 6.30 -7.90 -8.09
CA LYS A 73 7.21 -8.30 -7.02
C LYS A 73 8.33 -7.29 -6.80
N ASP A 74 8.77 -7.18 -5.55
CA ASP A 74 9.89 -6.33 -5.13
C ASP A 74 9.69 -4.86 -5.52
N VAL A 75 8.43 -4.37 -5.44
CA VAL A 75 8.06 -3.00 -5.82
C VAL A 75 8.52 -2.02 -4.75
N GLY A 76 9.62 -1.31 -5.02
CA GLY A 76 10.24 -0.37 -4.10
C GLY A 76 9.54 0.99 -4.05
N THR A 77 9.40 1.58 -2.86
CA THR A 77 8.90 2.96 -2.66
C THR A 77 9.58 3.66 -1.50
N ASN A 78 9.68 4.99 -1.62
CA ASN A 78 10.06 5.90 -0.53
C ASN A 78 8.85 6.80 -0.24
N VAL A 79 8.06 6.44 0.76
CA VAL A 79 6.81 7.12 1.11
C VAL A 79 7.12 8.34 1.98
N ILE A 80 6.57 9.50 1.65
CA ILE A 80 6.43 10.62 2.59
C ILE A 80 5.20 10.31 3.44
N ASP A 81 5.40 10.18 4.76
CA ASP A 81 4.36 9.80 5.73
C ASP A 81 4.10 10.95 6.70
N LEU A 82 2.84 11.32 6.87
CA LEU A 82 2.37 12.37 7.77
C LEU A 82 1.31 11.82 8.70
N THR A 83 1.40 12.14 9.98
CA THR A 83 0.40 11.75 10.98
C THR A 83 0.05 12.93 11.87
N GLY A 84 -1.25 13.13 12.09
CA GLY A 84 -1.80 14.01 13.12
C GLY A 84 -2.63 13.21 14.12
N LYS A 85 -2.36 13.34 15.42
CA LYS A 85 -3.19 12.78 16.50
C LYS A 85 -3.70 13.94 17.37
N PHE A 86 -5.00 14.00 17.55
CA PHE A 86 -5.70 15.08 18.26
C PHE A 86 -6.50 14.49 19.40
N TRP A 87 -6.29 14.98 20.62
CA TRP A 87 -7.01 14.54 21.79
C TRP A 87 -8.18 15.49 22.07
N PHE A 88 -9.39 14.99 22.01
CA PHE A 88 -10.63 15.71 22.34
C PHE A 88 -10.89 15.75 23.84
N SER A 89 -10.36 14.76 24.55
CA SER A 89 -10.40 14.63 26.00
C SER A 89 -9.19 13.80 26.47
N PRO A 90 -8.93 13.65 27.78
CA PRO A 90 -7.84 12.79 28.28
C PRO A 90 -7.89 11.35 27.79
N ARG A 91 -9.06 10.90 27.31
CA ARG A 91 -9.27 9.50 26.90
C ARG A 91 -9.68 9.31 25.45
N VAL A 92 -10.10 10.35 24.74
CA VAL A 92 -10.64 10.21 23.37
C VAL A 92 -9.78 10.99 22.39
N PHE A 93 -9.39 10.34 21.30
CA PHE A 93 -8.58 10.96 20.25
C PHE A 93 -9.10 10.63 18.85
N GLY A 94 -8.78 11.53 17.90
CA GLY A 94 -8.80 11.27 16.48
C GLY A 94 -7.37 11.17 15.97
N ARG A 95 -7.14 10.31 14.98
CA ARG A 95 -5.86 10.19 14.27
C ARG A 95 -6.11 10.18 12.77
N LEU A 96 -5.37 11.03 12.07
CA LEU A 96 -5.29 11.05 10.61
C LEU A 96 -3.85 10.75 10.21
N ASN A 97 -3.65 9.75 9.35
CA ASN A 97 -2.36 9.40 8.79
C ASN A 97 -2.49 9.28 7.28
N GLY A 98 -1.54 9.79 6.54
CA GLY A 98 -1.48 9.68 5.10
C GLY A 98 -0.07 9.57 4.59
N GLY A 99 0.09 8.90 3.46
CA GLY A 99 1.37 8.75 2.79
C GLY A 99 1.23 8.81 1.27
N PHE A 100 2.30 9.25 0.63
CA PHE A 100 2.41 9.30 -0.82
C PHE A 100 3.83 8.91 -1.25
N ALA A 101 3.94 8.17 -2.36
CA ALA A 101 5.22 7.80 -2.97
C ALA A 101 5.08 7.62 -4.47
N ASP A 102 6.17 7.88 -5.18
CA ASP A 102 6.40 7.34 -6.52
C ASP A 102 6.95 5.91 -6.40
N ILE A 103 6.55 5.03 -7.31
CA ILE A 103 7.05 3.67 -7.42
C ILE A 103 8.39 3.70 -8.15
N GLY A 104 9.44 3.18 -7.49
CA GLY A 104 10.81 3.26 -7.99
C GLY A 104 11.23 2.12 -8.92
N GLY A 105 10.56 0.97 -8.85
CA GLY A 105 10.90 -0.21 -9.66
C GLY A 105 10.35 -1.48 -9.05
N GLY A 106 10.59 -2.60 -9.73
CA GLY A 106 10.10 -3.93 -9.39
C GLY A 106 10.02 -4.79 -10.64
N ARG A 107 9.38 -5.94 -10.53
CA ARG A 107 9.18 -6.89 -11.64
C ARG A 107 7.75 -7.38 -11.69
N LEU A 108 7.17 -7.40 -12.88
CA LEU A 108 5.95 -8.12 -13.17
C LEU A 108 6.31 -9.47 -13.79
N THR A 109 5.68 -10.54 -13.32
CA THR A 109 5.61 -11.83 -13.99
C THR A 109 4.15 -12.11 -14.32
N ASP A 110 3.87 -12.41 -15.57
CA ASP A 110 2.56 -12.77 -16.09
C ASP A 110 2.61 -14.21 -16.59
N ASP A 111 1.84 -15.07 -15.92
CA ASP A 111 1.79 -16.52 -16.13
C ASP A 111 0.41 -16.94 -16.63
N ASP A 112 0.35 -17.62 -17.79
CA ASP A 112 -0.87 -18.19 -18.35
C ASP A 112 -0.85 -19.72 -18.34
N TYR A 113 -1.97 -20.30 -17.93
CA TYR A 113 -2.11 -21.74 -17.71
C TYR A 113 -3.25 -22.34 -18.55
N GLY A 114 -2.94 -23.46 -19.19
CA GLY A 114 -3.90 -24.33 -19.84
C GLY A 114 -4.45 -25.41 -18.90
N THR A 115 -5.27 -26.28 -19.44
CA THR A 115 -5.86 -27.43 -18.75
C THR A 115 -4.80 -28.23 -18.00
N GLY A 116 -5.14 -28.64 -16.76
CA GLY A 116 -4.22 -29.37 -15.88
C GLY A 116 -3.12 -28.49 -15.27
N GLN A 117 -3.30 -27.18 -15.22
CA GLN A 117 -2.32 -26.20 -14.71
C GLN A 117 -1.00 -26.18 -15.49
N ARG A 118 -1.04 -26.54 -16.78
CA ARG A 118 0.11 -26.47 -17.66
C ARG A 118 0.45 -25.02 -17.96
N LEU A 119 1.59 -24.53 -17.45
CA LEU A 119 2.11 -23.22 -17.83
C LEU A 119 2.48 -23.23 -19.32
N PHE A 120 1.80 -22.39 -20.13
CA PHE A 120 2.07 -22.31 -21.56
C PHE A 120 2.67 -20.96 -22.00
N SER A 121 2.47 -19.92 -21.20
CA SER A 121 3.10 -18.62 -21.43
C SER A 121 3.63 -18.06 -20.10
N ARG A 122 4.83 -17.50 -20.14
CA ARG A 122 5.36 -16.64 -19.08
C ARG A 122 6.06 -15.46 -19.70
N THR A 123 5.63 -14.28 -19.31
CA THR A 123 6.33 -13.04 -19.63
C THR A 123 6.84 -12.34 -18.37
N ILE A 124 7.90 -11.55 -18.55
CA ILE A 124 8.47 -10.71 -17.51
C ILE A 124 8.54 -9.28 -18.03
N SER A 125 8.15 -8.32 -17.20
CA SER A 125 8.26 -6.89 -17.46
C SER A 125 8.90 -6.18 -16.27
N ASN A 126 9.58 -5.06 -16.51
CA ASN A 126 10.10 -4.22 -15.43
C ASN A 126 9.01 -3.24 -14.98
N ILE A 127 8.88 -3.02 -13.68
CA ILE A 127 8.04 -1.94 -13.16
C ILE A 127 8.85 -0.65 -13.28
N ALA A 128 8.31 0.35 -13.99
CA ALA A 128 8.99 1.61 -14.31
C ALA A 128 8.33 2.85 -13.69
N GLY A 129 7.35 2.68 -12.83
CA GLY A 129 6.63 3.76 -12.15
C GLY A 129 5.20 3.29 -11.85
N ASN A 130 4.47 3.97 -11.34
CA ASN A 130 3.68 5.08 -11.13
C ASN A 130 3.66 5.49 -9.63
N ASN A 131 2.46 5.47 -8.96
CA ASN A 131 2.35 6.03 -7.62
C ASN A 131 1.61 5.10 -6.65
N MET A 132 1.79 5.36 -5.38
CA MET A 132 0.92 4.86 -4.32
C MET A 132 0.60 5.97 -3.31
N TYR A 133 -0.58 5.92 -2.73
CA TYR A 133 -0.95 6.75 -1.60
C TYR A 133 -1.98 6.07 -0.72
N TYR A 134 -2.04 6.51 0.53
CA TYR A 134 -3.03 6.01 1.48
C TYR A 134 -3.48 7.09 2.45
N ILE A 135 -4.66 6.89 3.00
CA ILE A 135 -5.22 7.70 4.08
C ILE A 135 -5.86 6.76 5.09
N ASN A 136 -5.52 6.97 6.37
CA ASN A 136 -6.13 6.32 7.53
C ASN A 136 -6.79 7.38 8.39
N ALA A 137 -8.06 7.21 8.73
CA ALA A 137 -8.81 8.07 9.64
C ALA A 137 -9.37 7.21 10.78
N ASP A 138 -8.85 7.40 11.99
CA ASP A 138 -9.18 6.62 13.17
C ASP A 138 -9.79 7.49 14.27
N LEU A 139 -10.77 6.94 14.96
CA LEU A 139 -11.29 7.43 16.24
C LEU A 139 -11.00 6.40 17.32
N GLY A 140 -10.44 6.82 18.45
CA GLY A 140 -10.03 5.89 19.47
C GLY A 140 -10.11 6.42 20.88
N GLY A 141 -9.86 5.53 21.82
CA GLY A 141 -9.88 5.83 23.22
C GLY A 141 -8.80 5.11 24.01
N ARG A 142 -8.30 5.80 25.05
CA ARG A 142 -7.39 5.23 26.05
C ARG A 142 -8.13 4.34 26.98
N VAL A 143 -7.81 3.04 26.96
CA VAL A 143 -8.45 2.03 27.80
C VAL A 143 -7.64 1.69 29.03
N LYS A 144 -6.31 1.91 28.98
CA LYS A 144 -5.43 1.63 30.12
C LYS A 144 -4.23 2.56 30.12
N GLU A 145 -3.86 3.03 31.30
CA GLU A 145 -2.56 3.63 31.59
C GLU A 145 -1.73 2.64 32.41
N PHE A 146 -0.45 2.54 32.08
CA PHE A 146 0.47 1.65 32.82
C PHE A 146 0.95 2.34 34.10
N PRO A 147 1.28 1.56 35.16
CA PRO A 147 1.75 2.11 36.43
C PRO A 147 2.91 3.11 36.24
N ASN A 148 2.94 4.11 37.11
CA ASN A 148 3.95 5.19 37.11
C ASN A 148 4.00 5.98 35.79
N HIS A 149 2.86 6.12 35.10
CA HIS A 149 2.75 6.82 33.80
C HIS A 149 3.77 6.34 32.77
N ARG A 150 4.15 5.06 32.82
CA ARG A 150 5.12 4.47 31.89
C ARG A 150 4.58 4.22 30.48
N GLY A 151 3.29 4.43 30.27
CA GLY A 151 2.72 4.28 28.95
C GLY A 151 1.22 4.03 29.00
N TYR A 152 0.69 3.61 27.87
CA TYR A 152 -0.75 3.47 27.70
C TYR A 152 -1.10 2.37 26.67
N LEU A 153 -2.36 1.94 26.73
CA LEU A 153 -3.02 1.15 25.69
C LEU A 153 -4.25 1.93 25.21
N ASP A 154 -4.29 2.20 23.94
CA ASP A 154 -5.40 2.83 23.23
C ASP A 154 -6.06 1.80 22.33
N LEU A 155 -7.40 1.79 22.23
CA LEU A 155 -8.14 1.06 21.20
C LEU A 155 -8.70 2.06 20.18
N PHE A 156 -8.84 1.65 18.93
CA PHE A 156 -9.38 2.49 17.87
C PHE A 156 -10.17 1.70 16.84
N GLY A 157 -11.05 2.40 16.14
CA GLY A 157 -11.68 1.96 14.91
C GLY A 157 -11.60 3.06 13.87
N GLY A 158 -11.60 2.71 12.59
CA GLY A 158 -11.42 3.71 11.56
C GLY A 158 -11.62 3.17 10.15
N TYR A 159 -11.34 4.05 9.22
CA TYR A 159 -11.38 3.79 7.80
C TYR A 159 -9.99 3.95 7.19
N GLN A 160 -9.67 3.08 6.23
CA GLN A 160 -8.45 3.13 5.43
C GLN A 160 -8.80 3.13 3.95
N TYR A 161 -8.19 4.02 3.21
CA TYR A 161 -8.11 3.97 1.76
C TYR A 161 -6.66 3.74 1.35
N TRP A 162 -6.45 2.82 0.41
CA TRP A 162 -5.14 2.49 -0.13
C TRP A 162 -5.21 2.41 -1.63
N HIS A 163 -4.36 3.17 -2.30
CA HIS A 163 -4.21 3.19 -3.75
C HIS A 163 -2.80 2.77 -4.16
N THR A 164 -2.72 1.96 -5.21
CA THR A 164 -1.45 1.61 -5.85
C THR A 164 -1.67 1.47 -7.34
N GLU A 165 -0.85 2.13 -8.14
CA GLU A 165 -0.82 2.01 -9.59
C GLU A 165 0.58 1.58 -10.03
N HIS A 166 0.68 0.46 -10.74
CA HIS A 166 1.93 -0.07 -11.29
C HIS A 166 1.93 0.08 -12.82
N GLN A 167 3.02 0.59 -13.37
CA GLN A 167 3.27 0.58 -14.80
C GLN A 167 4.39 -0.41 -15.12
N ALA A 168 4.07 -1.44 -15.88
CA ALA A 168 5.00 -2.43 -16.38
C ALA A 168 5.46 -2.05 -17.78
N VAL A 169 6.76 -2.18 -18.03
CA VAL A 169 7.44 -1.74 -19.27
C VAL A 169 8.24 -2.89 -19.88
N GLY A 170 8.12 -3.06 -21.18
CA GLY A 170 8.80 -4.08 -21.96
C GLY A 170 8.25 -5.49 -21.71
N ILE A 171 8.52 -6.40 -22.63
CA ILE A 171 8.18 -7.82 -22.52
C ILE A 171 9.43 -8.66 -22.76
N GLY A 172 9.72 -9.56 -21.82
CA GLY A 172 10.66 -10.66 -21.99
C GLY A 172 9.90 -11.99 -21.97
N GLN A 173 9.85 -12.72 -23.08
CA GLN A 173 9.21 -14.03 -23.15
C GLN A 173 10.10 -15.09 -22.50
N VAL A 174 9.62 -15.74 -21.45
CA VAL A 174 10.38 -16.78 -20.72
C VAL A 174 9.92 -18.18 -21.11
N VAL A 175 8.60 -18.38 -21.18
CA VAL A 175 7.97 -19.63 -21.61
C VAL A 175 7.01 -19.34 -22.75
N CYS A 176 7.07 -20.09 -23.80
CA CYS A 176 6.11 -20.06 -24.90
C CYS A 176 5.85 -21.50 -25.43
N ASP A 177 4.60 -21.93 -25.34
CA ASP A 177 4.13 -23.20 -25.89
C ASP A 177 2.91 -22.94 -26.79
N PRO A 178 3.14 -22.63 -28.09
CA PRO A 178 2.09 -22.21 -29.00
C PRO A 178 1.05 -23.31 -29.31
N GLY A 179 1.34 -24.56 -28.95
CA GLY A 179 0.41 -25.68 -29.11
C GLY A 179 -0.49 -25.97 -27.92
N ALA A 180 -0.37 -25.18 -26.81
CA ALA A 180 -1.10 -25.48 -25.59
C ALA A 180 -2.61 -25.17 -25.69
N ILE A 181 -2.97 -24.13 -26.45
CA ILE A 181 -4.36 -23.70 -26.68
C ILE A 181 -4.53 -23.41 -28.18
N PRO A 182 -5.63 -23.89 -28.82
CA PRO A 182 -5.89 -23.62 -30.24
C PRO A 182 -5.91 -22.10 -30.52
N GLY A 183 -5.14 -21.70 -31.54
CA GLY A 183 -5.05 -20.28 -31.95
C GLY A 183 -4.13 -19.42 -31.13
N PHE A 184 -3.55 -19.90 -30.01
CA PHE A 184 -2.57 -19.15 -29.21
C PHE A 184 -1.22 -19.10 -29.94
N THR A 185 -0.67 -17.88 -29.98
CA THR A 185 0.67 -17.61 -30.50
C THR A 185 1.44 -16.76 -29.51
N CYS A 186 2.74 -16.99 -29.40
CA CYS A 186 3.64 -16.22 -28.53
C CYS A 186 5.02 -16.10 -29.21
N ALA A 187 5.83 -15.17 -28.71
CA ALA A 187 7.20 -15.06 -29.17
C ALA A 187 8.04 -16.21 -28.61
N ALA A 188 9.12 -16.57 -29.29
CA ALA A 188 10.01 -17.63 -28.82
C ALA A 188 10.60 -17.27 -27.43
N ALA A 189 10.79 -18.30 -26.59
CA ALA A 189 11.43 -18.09 -25.28
C ALA A 189 12.83 -17.45 -25.44
N GLY A 190 13.12 -16.49 -24.57
CA GLY A 190 14.35 -15.67 -24.62
C GLY A 190 14.26 -14.42 -25.50
N THR A 191 13.14 -14.17 -26.19
CA THR A 191 12.95 -12.91 -26.95
C THR A 191 12.51 -11.78 -26.05
N SER A 192 12.92 -10.56 -26.43
CA SER A 192 12.48 -9.31 -25.79
C SER A 192 11.83 -8.41 -26.84
N SER A 193 10.72 -7.74 -26.46
CA SER A 193 10.00 -6.80 -27.33
C SER A 193 9.48 -5.61 -26.53
N ASN A 194 9.05 -4.57 -27.24
CA ASN A 194 8.39 -3.38 -26.67
C ASN A 194 9.19 -2.73 -25.53
N GLN A 195 10.53 -2.79 -25.59
CA GLN A 195 11.42 -2.24 -24.59
C GLN A 195 11.25 -0.71 -24.52
N GLY A 196 10.90 -0.19 -23.33
CA GLY A 196 10.61 1.22 -23.13
C GLY A 196 9.14 1.62 -23.34
N GLU A 197 8.27 0.71 -23.76
CA GLU A 197 6.83 0.93 -23.89
C GLU A 197 6.09 0.39 -22.67
N THR A 198 5.07 1.11 -22.18
CA THR A 198 4.17 0.59 -21.15
C THR A 198 3.31 -0.52 -21.73
N VAL A 199 3.37 -1.68 -21.13
CA VAL A 199 2.68 -2.89 -21.62
C VAL A 199 1.46 -3.23 -20.76
N ILE A 200 1.54 -3.00 -19.43
CA ILE A 200 0.43 -3.18 -18.49
C ILE A 200 0.42 -2.04 -17.50
N THR A 201 -0.77 -1.51 -17.21
CA THR A 201 -1.03 -0.63 -16.06
C THR A 201 -2.05 -1.30 -15.15
N ASN A 202 -1.70 -1.52 -13.89
CA ASN A 202 -2.59 -2.10 -12.88
C ASN A 202 -2.85 -1.10 -11.77
N THR A 203 -4.11 -0.75 -11.56
CA THR A 203 -4.58 0.20 -10.55
C THR A 203 -5.43 -0.53 -9.52
N ALA A 204 -4.97 -0.60 -8.28
CA ALA A 204 -5.68 -1.26 -7.18
C ALA A 204 -6.09 -0.23 -6.10
N ASN A 205 -7.37 -0.24 -5.77
CA ASN A 205 -7.97 0.57 -4.71
C ASN A 205 -8.56 -0.35 -3.64
N TRP A 206 -8.16 -0.14 -2.38
CA TRP A 206 -8.72 -0.83 -1.25
C TRP A 206 -9.46 0.15 -0.33
N HIS A 207 -10.71 -0.16 -0.05
CA HIS A 207 -11.56 0.55 0.91
C HIS A 207 -11.79 -0.35 2.10
N SER A 208 -11.31 0.02 3.28
CA SER A 208 -11.23 -0.88 4.42
C SER A 208 -11.77 -0.27 5.70
N ILE A 209 -12.48 -1.06 6.50
CA ILE A 209 -12.76 -0.75 7.90
C ILE A 209 -11.68 -1.42 8.74
N ARG A 210 -11.10 -0.68 9.66
CA ARG A 210 -10.02 -1.16 10.54
C ARG A 210 -10.37 -1.00 12.01
N VAL A 211 -9.97 -1.96 12.82
CA VAL A 211 -10.07 -1.93 14.28
C VAL A 211 -8.74 -2.36 14.87
N GLY A 212 -8.31 -1.71 15.94
CA GLY A 212 -6.96 -2.01 16.43
C GLY A 212 -6.66 -1.48 17.80
N ALA A 213 -5.40 -1.74 18.19
CA ALA A 213 -4.81 -1.25 19.41
C ALA A 213 -3.48 -0.56 19.12
N SER A 214 -3.18 0.50 19.87
CA SER A 214 -1.87 1.12 19.87
C SER A 214 -1.36 1.30 21.30
N THR A 215 -0.05 1.17 21.47
CA THR A 215 0.59 1.28 22.77
C THR A 215 1.89 2.04 22.66
N GLU A 216 2.23 2.75 23.72
CA GLU A 216 3.56 3.26 23.97
C GLU A 216 3.98 2.83 25.37
N TYR A 217 5.21 2.31 25.49
CA TYR A 217 5.79 1.97 26.78
C TYR A 217 7.15 2.63 26.96
N ARG A 218 7.27 3.48 27.99
CA ARG A 218 8.45 4.25 28.30
C ARG A 218 9.44 3.39 29.10
N LEU A 219 10.57 3.05 28.49
CA LEU A 219 11.65 2.31 29.12
C LEU A 219 12.52 3.23 30.01
N THR A 220 12.81 4.45 29.51
CA THR A 220 13.56 5.47 30.23
C THR A 220 12.85 6.81 30.09
N ARG A 221 13.40 7.89 30.68
CA ARG A 221 12.85 9.25 30.52
C ARG A 221 12.83 9.73 29.06
N ARG A 222 13.71 9.19 28.21
CA ARG A 222 13.84 9.62 26.80
C ARG A 222 13.52 8.54 25.79
N PHE A 223 13.41 7.28 26.20
CA PHE A 223 13.24 6.18 25.27
C PHE A 223 11.96 5.40 25.54
N SER A 224 11.14 5.26 24.50
CA SER A 224 9.90 4.48 24.49
C SER A 224 9.90 3.45 23.36
N VAL A 225 9.18 2.36 23.53
CA VAL A 225 8.78 1.46 22.46
C VAL A 225 7.33 1.73 22.08
N LEU A 226 7.04 1.61 20.79
CA LEU A 226 5.73 1.85 20.19
C LEU A 226 5.24 0.58 19.51
N GLY A 227 3.95 0.36 19.55
CA GLY A 227 3.30 -0.71 18.81
C GLY A 227 1.90 -0.30 18.37
N THR A 228 1.56 -0.62 17.14
CA THR A 228 0.19 -0.53 16.61
C THR A 228 -0.11 -1.82 15.87
N LEU A 229 -1.26 -2.41 16.17
CA LEU A 229 -1.82 -3.54 15.44
C LEU A 229 -3.24 -3.19 15.06
N ALA A 230 -3.55 -3.21 13.77
CA ALA A 230 -4.91 -3.09 13.26
C ALA A 230 -5.27 -4.35 12.49
N PHE A 231 -6.45 -4.86 12.77
CA PHE A 231 -7.13 -5.86 11.97
C PHE A 231 -8.13 -5.17 11.03
N ILE A 232 -8.21 -5.63 9.81
CA ILE A 232 -9.12 -5.16 8.78
C ILE A 232 -10.15 -6.27 8.51
N PRO A 233 -11.30 -6.27 9.24
CA PRO A 233 -12.32 -7.30 9.09
C PRO A 233 -13.08 -7.23 7.76
N ILE A 234 -13.11 -6.05 7.14
CA ILE A 234 -13.78 -5.81 5.86
C ILE A 234 -12.89 -4.91 5.01
N SER A 235 -12.55 -5.41 3.84
CA SER A 235 -11.85 -4.67 2.79
C SER A 235 -12.55 -4.91 1.46
N VAL A 236 -12.80 -3.85 0.71
CA VAL A 236 -13.37 -3.89 -0.64
C VAL A 236 -12.27 -3.53 -1.62
N LEU A 237 -12.03 -4.42 -2.57
CA LEU A 237 -11.13 -4.21 -3.70
C LEU A 237 -11.91 -3.65 -4.88
N ASP A 238 -11.36 -2.62 -5.52
CA ASP A 238 -11.69 -2.17 -6.86
C ASP A 238 -10.38 -2.05 -7.65
N ASN A 239 -10.23 -2.87 -8.68
CA ASN A 239 -9.01 -2.93 -9.48
C ASN A 239 -9.32 -2.81 -10.97
N GLU A 240 -8.50 -2.06 -11.66
CA GLU A 240 -8.49 -1.93 -13.12
C GLU A 240 -7.11 -2.33 -13.67
N ASP A 241 -7.12 -3.13 -14.73
CA ASP A 241 -5.90 -3.58 -15.40
C ASP A 241 -6.02 -3.29 -16.90
N VAL A 242 -5.02 -2.62 -17.47
CA VAL A 242 -4.97 -2.22 -18.87
C VAL A 242 -3.80 -2.89 -19.55
N HIS A 243 -4.08 -3.75 -20.53
CA HIS A 243 -3.09 -4.43 -21.36
C HIS A 243 -2.92 -3.64 -22.67
N HIS A 244 -1.99 -2.70 -22.68
CA HIS A 244 -1.83 -1.67 -23.75
C HIS A 244 -1.54 -2.26 -25.15
N LEU A 245 -0.97 -3.46 -25.23
CA LEU A 245 -0.63 -4.11 -26.50
C LEU A 245 -1.73 -5.09 -27.00
N ARG A 246 -2.82 -5.26 -26.26
CA ARG A 246 -3.93 -6.15 -26.57
C ARG A 246 -5.03 -5.40 -27.31
N GLY A 247 -4.92 -5.29 -28.64
CA GLY A 247 -5.92 -4.63 -29.47
C GLY A 247 -7.28 -5.36 -29.54
N ASP A 248 -7.36 -6.59 -29.06
CA ASP A 248 -8.58 -7.37 -28.89
C ASP A 248 -9.34 -7.06 -27.62
N LEU A 249 -8.74 -6.26 -26.70
CA LEU A 249 -9.33 -5.81 -25.44
C LEU A 249 -9.60 -4.29 -25.47
N GLN A 250 -10.58 -3.85 -24.68
CA GLN A 250 -10.75 -2.41 -24.39
C GLN A 250 -9.52 -1.89 -23.64
N GLN A 251 -9.28 -0.59 -23.76
CA GLN A 251 -8.13 0.06 -23.12
C GLN A 251 -8.54 0.96 -21.94
N ASN A 252 -9.78 0.83 -21.46
CA ASN A 252 -10.27 1.61 -20.32
C ASN A 252 -11.44 0.93 -19.59
N PRO A 253 -11.19 -0.06 -18.75
CA PRO A 253 -10.03 -0.93 -18.66
C PRO A 253 -10.09 -2.13 -19.62
N SER A 254 -9.00 -2.95 -19.66
CA SER A 254 -9.01 -4.27 -20.31
C SER A 254 -9.65 -5.32 -19.42
N PHE A 255 -9.33 -5.24 -18.13
CA PHE A 255 -9.91 -6.08 -17.07
C PHE A 255 -10.33 -5.19 -15.89
N SER A 256 -11.45 -5.52 -15.27
CA SER A 256 -11.86 -4.94 -14.00
C SER A 256 -12.08 -6.05 -12.97
N MET A 257 -11.67 -5.81 -11.73
CA MET A 257 -11.80 -6.76 -10.65
C MET A 257 -12.46 -6.10 -9.45
N LYS A 258 -13.42 -6.80 -8.86
CA LYS A 258 -14.07 -6.39 -7.61
C LYS A 258 -14.05 -7.54 -6.65
N GLY A 259 -13.71 -7.27 -5.39
CA GLY A 259 -13.61 -8.32 -4.40
C GLY A 259 -13.79 -7.83 -2.98
N TYR A 260 -14.02 -8.80 -2.08
CA TYR A 260 -14.14 -8.60 -0.64
C TYR A 260 -13.04 -9.38 0.05
N GLY A 261 -12.47 -8.79 1.09
CA GLY A 261 -11.32 -9.36 1.74
C GLY A 261 -11.16 -8.93 3.19
N VAL A 262 -10.00 -9.32 3.72
CA VAL A 262 -9.52 -8.99 5.06
C VAL A 262 -8.08 -8.53 5.00
N GLY A 263 -7.60 -7.91 6.07
CA GLY A 263 -6.23 -7.44 6.12
C GLY A 263 -5.72 -7.19 7.53
N ALA A 264 -4.49 -6.71 7.60
CA ALA A 264 -3.87 -6.30 8.84
C ALA A 264 -2.78 -5.26 8.58
N ASP A 265 -2.61 -4.34 9.54
CA ASP A 265 -1.50 -3.41 9.60
C ASP A 265 -0.74 -3.62 10.92
N VAL A 266 0.57 -3.63 10.84
CA VAL A 266 1.46 -3.72 12.00
C VAL A 266 2.49 -2.60 11.91
N ASP A 267 2.60 -1.81 12.99
CA ASP A 267 3.67 -0.84 13.19
C ASP A 267 4.36 -1.14 14.52
N VAL A 268 5.66 -1.31 14.49
CA VAL A 268 6.49 -1.45 15.69
C VAL A 268 7.65 -0.48 15.62
N GLY A 269 8.01 0.14 16.74
CA GLY A 269 9.07 1.13 16.69
C GLY A 269 9.58 1.57 18.06
N ALA A 270 10.53 2.47 17.97
CA ALA A 270 11.14 3.16 19.09
C ALA A 270 11.04 4.67 18.92
N ARG A 271 10.85 5.36 20.02
CA ARG A 271 10.81 6.82 20.11
C ARG A 271 11.92 7.30 21.04
N PHE A 272 12.67 8.30 20.60
CA PHE A 272 13.67 8.98 21.40
C PHE A 272 13.31 10.46 21.53
N MET A 273 13.08 10.92 22.78
CA MET A 273 12.79 12.33 23.09
C MET A 273 14.08 13.15 23.01
N ILE A 274 14.18 13.98 21.96
CA ILE A 274 15.29 14.93 21.78
C ILE A 274 15.13 16.10 22.76
N THR A 275 13.91 16.64 22.81
CA THR A 275 13.49 17.66 23.79
C THR A 275 12.19 17.21 24.46
N LYS A 276 11.59 18.03 25.31
CA LYS A 276 10.26 17.75 25.91
C LYS A 276 9.12 17.69 24.88
N ASN A 277 9.30 18.32 23.71
CA ASN A 277 8.27 18.44 22.68
C ASN A 277 8.67 17.82 21.33
N LEU A 278 9.94 17.45 21.14
CA LEU A 278 10.46 16.90 19.89
C LEU A 278 10.99 15.48 20.13
N ALA A 279 10.52 14.54 19.32
CA ALA A 279 10.98 13.16 19.35
C ALA A 279 11.46 12.70 17.95
N ALA A 280 12.44 11.79 17.91
CA ALA A 280 12.78 11.00 16.76
C ALA A 280 12.13 9.62 16.89
N ASN A 281 11.61 9.09 15.77
CA ASN A 281 10.98 7.78 15.70
C ASN A 281 11.71 6.93 14.66
N LEU A 282 11.92 5.65 14.97
CA LEU A 282 12.38 4.62 14.04
C LEU A 282 11.48 3.41 14.21
N GLY A 283 11.14 2.75 13.12
CA GLY A 283 10.25 1.60 13.21
C GLY A 283 10.25 0.72 11.98
N TYR A 284 9.35 -0.23 12.01
CA TYR A 284 9.06 -1.13 10.91
C TYR A 284 7.55 -1.26 10.77
N ARG A 285 7.06 -1.10 9.53
CA ARG A 285 5.64 -1.17 9.18
C ARG A 285 5.40 -2.30 8.20
N LEU A 286 4.29 -3.01 8.40
CA LEU A 286 3.74 -3.99 7.50
C LEU A 286 2.27 -3.67 7.23
N TYR A 287 1.87 -3.74 5.97
CA TYR A 287 0.51 -3.65 5.48
C TYR A 287 0.20 -4.89 4.66
N TYR A 288 -0.96 -5.50 4.89
CA TYR A 288 -1.43 -6.66 4.14
C TYR A 288 -2.93 -6.62 3.93
N ASN A 289 -3.37 -6.84 2.69
CA ASN A 289 -4.76 -7.07 2.32
C ASN A 289 -4.87 -8.26 1.37
N ARG A 290 -5.93 -9.05 1.53
CA ARG A 290 -6.25 -10.19 0.67
C ARG A 290 -7.75 -10.27 0.42
N ALA A 291 -8.15 -10.29 -0.86
CA ALA A 291 -9.50 -10.67 -1.27
C ALA A 291 -9.63 -12.20 -1.26
N PHE A 292 -10.72 -12.70 -0.72
CA PHE A 292 -11.07 -14.12 -0.68
C PHE A 292 -12.32 -14.44 -1.51
N SER A 293 -12.97 -13.42 -2.07
CA SER A 293 -14.15 -13.53 -2.93
C SER A 293 -14.17 -12.35 -3.88
N GLY A 294 -14.51 -12.60 -5.13
CA GLY A 294 -14.60 -11.55 -6.14
C GLY A 294 -14.71 -12.10 -7.55
N ASP A 295 -14.87 -11.18 -8.48
CA ASP A 295 -14.96 -11.45 -9.90
C ASP A 295 -13.95 -10.61 -10.68
N LEU A 296 -13.43 -11.19 -11.76
CA LEU A 296 -12.69 -10.51 -12.81
C LEU A 296 -13.60 -10.44 -14.04
N THR A 297 -13.77 -9.27 -14.61
CA THR A 297 -14.51 -9.05 -15.84
C THR A 297 -13.54 -8.68 -16.96
N ILE A 298 -13.58 -9.43 -18.06
CA ILE A 298 -12.82 -9.19 -19.29
C ILE A 298 -13.64 -8.29 -20.19
N HIS A 299 -13.05 -7.21 -20.71
CA HIS A 299 -13.69 -6.27 -21.61
C HIS A 299 -13.11 -6.40 -23.03
N PRO A 300 -13.70 -7.21 -23.91
CA PRO A 300 -13.22 -7.32 -25.29
C PRO A 300 -13.49 -6.03 -26.05
N ALA A 301 -12.65 -5.71 -27.04
CA ALA A 301 -12.84 -4.55 -27.91
C ALA A 301 -14.15 -4.64 -28.73
N VAL A 302 -14.57 -5.86 -29.04
CA VAL A 302 -15.82 -6.16 -29.76
C VAL A 302 -16.53 -7.30 -29.06
N GLY A 303 -17.83 -7.16 -28.80
CA GLY A 303 -18.65 -8.16 -28.11
C GLY A 303 -19.03 -7.76 -26.68
N SER A 304 -19.57 -8.71 -25.94
CA SER A 304 -19.98 -8.52 -24.54
C SER A 304 -18.86 -8.88 -23.58
N SER A 305 -18.80 -8.16 -22.47
CA SER A 305 -17.91 -8.52 -21.35
C SER A 305 -18.30 -9.83 -20.72
N GLU A 306 -17.30 -10.59 -20.24
CA GLU A 306 -17.45 -11.87 -19.56
C GLU A 306 -16.79 -11.80 -18.18
N SER A 307 -17.44 -12.42 -17.18
CA SER A 307 -16.93 -12.41 -15.80
C SER A 307 -16.55 -13.83 -15.36
N PHE A 308 -15.43 -13.91 -14.64
CA PHE A 308 -14.84 -15.13 -14.12
C PHE A 308 -14.49 -14.97 -12.64
N PRO A 309 -14.46 -16.04 -11.83
CA PRO A 309 -14.05 -15.98 -10.44
C PRO A 309 -12.63 -15.41 -10.28
N LEU A 310 -12.48 -14.39 -9.44
CA LEU A 310 -11.20 -13.90 -8.96
C LEU A 310 -10.71 -14.85 -7.86
N THR A 311 -9.70 -15.65 -8.14
CA THR A 311 -9.22 -16.69 -7.19
C THR A 311 -8.17 -16.21 -6.23
N GLN A 312 -7.51 -15.09 -6.56
CA GLN A 312 -6.50 -14.46 -5.71
C GLN A 312 -6.43 -12.96 -6.01
N PHE A 313 -6.40 -12.14 -4.97
CA PHE A 313 -5.87 -10.78 -5.03
C PHE A 313 -5.25 -10.44 -3.68
N GLU A 314 -3.95 -10.16 -3.67
CA GLU A 314 -3.20 -9.87 -2.45
C GLU A 314 -2.32 -8.63 -2.65
N SER A 315 -2.23 -7.79 -1.62
CA SER A 315 -1.30 -6.68 -1.54
C SER A 315 -0.54 -6.77 -0.22
N LEU A 316 0.77 -6.89 -0.30
CA LEU A 316 1.68 -6.86 0.84
C LEU A 316 2.67 -5.73 0.66
N ARG A 317 2.93 -4.96 1.72
CA ARG A 317 4.01 -3.98 1.74
C ARG A 317 4.62 -3.90 3.11
N HIS A 318 5.95 -3.83 3.19
CA HIS A 318 6.65 -3.74 4.46
C HIS A 318 7.96 -2.97 4.31
N GLY A 319 8.49 -2.44 5.42
CA GLY A 319 9.74 -1.71 5.41
C GLY A 319 9.96 -0.84 6.64
N PHE A 320 11.08 -0.13 6.62
CA PHE A 320 11.52 0.71 7.74
C PHE A 320 10.89 2.10 7.69
N THR A 321 10.51 2.61 8.85
CA THR A 321 10.02 3.97 9.03
C THR A 321 11.01 4.80 9.82
N ALA A 322 11.17 6.07 9.46
CA ALA A 322 11.97 7.04 10.21
C ALA A 322 11.28 8.41 10.16
N GLY A 323 11.27 9.14 11.26
CA GLY A 323 10.60 10.45 11.28
C GLY A 323 10.80 11.22 12.57
N LEU A 324 10.18 12.40 12.61
CA LEU A 324 10.15 13.28 13.77
C LEU A 324 8.70 13.51 14.20
N SER A 325 8.48 13.66 15.51
CA SER A 325 7.20 14.04 16.09
C SER A 325 7.33 15.30 16.93
N LEU A 326 6.34 16.19 16.78
CA LEU A 326 6.11 17.35 17.64
C LEU A 326 4.91 17.05 18.53
N ILE A 327 5.08 17.23 19.85
CA ILE A 327 4.10 16.85 20.87
C ILE A 327 3.80 18.11 21.71
N PHE A 328 2.50 18.51 21.79
CA PHE A 328 2.03 19.73 22.47
C PHE A 328 0.94 19.45 23.50
#